data_fc1f547685c39e333bf37be5eb1fede8
#
_entry.id   fc1f547685c39e333bf37be5eb1fede8
#
_cell.length_a   1.000
_cell.length_b   1.000
_cell.length_c   1.000
_cell.angle_alpha   90.00
_cell.angle_beta   90.00
_cell.angle_gamma   90.00
#
_symmetry.space_group_name_H-M   'P 1'
#
loop_
_entity.id
_entity.type
_entity.pdbx_description
1 polymer ?
#
loop_
_entity_poly.entity_id
_entity_poly.type
_entity_poly.pdbx_seq_one_letter_code
_entity_poly.pdbx_strand_id
1 'polypeptide(L)'
;MSNLTGRNVLVTGSTQGVGQAIVIAMAQAGANVVIHGLQDDASAQQTLRTCLETGVQAHLITGDLASDAPDPTAEVYQQALHANPEIDTLVNNAGTYIDVPFLEMDMARFEKTMRLNVYSYFFLTQHFAKHWVANDIAGRVLMIGSINGRLAEDVHTAYDTSKGAIEMMVKSVAVSLAPHQIRVNGLAPGLFYTPLTAPALDDPEFMQWMQKHTPNGQVPGAEVCGESAVYLVSDAAKHVCGHMLMVDGGMSVWQQPDP
;
A
#
# COMPACT_ATOMS: atom_id res chain seq x y z
N MET A 1 6.64 19.18 8.46
CA MET A 1 5.90 18.16 7.65
C MET A 1 6.56 18.11 6.28
N SER A 2 6.69 16.92 5.71
CA SER A 2 7.16 16.76 4.32
C SER A 2 6.14 17.39 3.38
N ASN A 3 6.59 18.12 2.36
CA ASN A 3 5.74 18.79 1.38
C ASN A 3 5.73 17.99 0.07
N LEU A 4 4.56 17.77 -0.50
CA LEU A 4 4.35 17.10 -1.78
C LEU A 4 3.73 18.02 -2.85
N THR A 5 3.76 19.33 -2.64
CA THR A 5 3.26 20.29 -3.65
C THR A 5 3.95 20.07 -4.99
N GLY A 6 3.15 19.96 -6.05
CA GLY A 6 3.61 19.65 -7.40
C GLY A 6 3.85 18.16 -7.68
N ARG A 7 3.55 17.26 -6.72
CA ARG A 7 3.56 15.82 -6.95
C ARG A 7 2.18 15.34 -7.41
N ASN A 8 2.19 14.29 -8.20
CA ASN A 8 1.00 13.66 -8.75
C ASN A 8 1.05 12.17 -8.44
N VAL A 9 0.13 11.72 -7.59
CA VAL A 9 0.21 10.41 -6.93
C VAL A 9 -0.96 9.53 -7.32
N LEU A 10 -0.70 8.30 -7.76
CA LEU A 10 -1.70 7.22 -7.78
C LEU A 10 -1.56 6.37 -6.52
N VAL A 11 -2.67 6.12 -5.81
CA VAL A 11 -2.73 5.16 -4.71
C VAL A 11 -3.75 4.08 -5.03
N THR A 12 -3.31 2.82 -5.17
CA THR A 12 -4.21 1.70 -5.44
C THR A 12 -4.93 1.21 -4.17
N GLY A 13 -6.21 0.80 -4.29
CA GLY A 13 -7.00 0.35 -3.14
C GLY A 13 -7.15 1.43 -2.07
N SER A 14 -7.38 2.67 -2.48
CA SER A 14 -7.36 3.84 -1.60
C SER A 14 -8.74 4.39 -1.22
N THR A 15 -9.79 3.59 -1.39
CA THR A 15 -11.16 3.96 -1.00
C THR A 15 -11.47 3.67 0.46
N GLN A 16 -10.62 2.91 1.16
CA GLN A 16 -10.77 2.56 2.58
C GLN A 16 -9.43 2.17 3.23
N GLY A 17 -9.41 2.04 4.56
CA GLY A 17 -8.28 1.50 5.34
C GLY A 17 -6.97 2.25 5.15
N VAL A 18 -5.87 1.51 5.06
CA VAL A 18 -4.50 2.07 4.95
C VAL A 18 -4.35 2.92 3.70
N GLY A 19 -4.87 2.47 2.56
CA GLY A 19 -4.79 3.23 1.30
C GLY A 19 -5.53 4.55 1.36
N GLN A 20 -6.71 4.60 2.00
CA GLN A 20 -7.46 5.83 2.22
C GLN A 20 -6.69 6.81 3.11
N ALA A 21 -6.15 6.32 4.23
CA ALA A 21 -5.35 7.15 5.12
C ALA A 21 -4.11 7.74 4.41
N ILE A 22 -3.44 6.94 3.58
CA ILE A 22 -2.29 7.38 2.80
C ILE A 22 -2.67 8.43 1.75
N VAL A 23 -3.72 8.20 0.96
CA VAL A 23 -4.09 9.14 -0.11
C VAL A 23 -4.56 10.48 0.46
N ILE A 24 -5.29 10.47 1.58
CA ILE A 24 -5.70 11.68 2.29
C ILE A 24 -4.48 12.43 2.85
N ALA A 25 -3.52 11.74 3.47
CA ALA A 25 -2.30 12.36 3.98
C ALA A 25 -1.46 12.98 2.84
N MET A 26 -1.39 12.33 1.68
CA MET A 26 -0.71 12.90 0.50
C MET A 26 -1.41 14.14 -0.04
N ALA A 27 -2.74 14.15 -0.10
CA ALA A 27 -3.53 15.32 -0.47
C ALA A 27 -3.31 16.48 0.53
N GLN A 28 -3.32 16.20 1.83
CA GLN A 28 -3.01 17.17 2.89
C GLN A 28 -1.58 17.72 2.80
N ALA A 29 -0.64 16.91 2.30
CA ALA A 29 0.73 17.35 2.03
C ALA A 29 0.88 18.15 0.72
N GLY A 30 -0.21 18.37 -0.03
CA GLY A 30 -0.27 19.19 -1.24
C GLY A 30 -0.08 18.45 -2.56
N ALA A 31 -0.12 17.12 -2.58
CA ALA A 31 -0.08 16.35 -3.83
C ALA A 31 -1.44 16.30 -4.51
N ASN A 32 -1.46 16.38 -5.84
CA ASN A 32 -2.62 15.94 -6.62
C ASN A 32 -2.71 14.42 -6.55
N VAL A 33 -3.91 13.87 -6.46
CA VAL A 33 -4.10 12.43 -6.21
C VAL A 33 -5.06 11.77 -7.20
N VAL A 34 -4.74 10.54 -7.56
CA VAL A 34 -5.65 9.62 -8.23
C VAL A 34 -5.97 8.50 -7.24
N ILE A 35 -7.24 8.42 -6.87
CA ILE A 35 -7.81 7.41 -5.98
C ILE A 35 -8.21 6.22 -6.83
N HIS A 36 -7.87 5.01 -6.42
CA HIS A 36 -8.28 3.80 -7.12
C HIS A 36 -9.01 2.86 -6.17
N GLY A 37 -10.13 2.32 -6.63
CA GLY A 37 -10.92 1.33 -5.94
C GLY A 37 -11.50 0.27 -6.88
N LEU A 38 -12.11 -0.75 -6.30
CA LEU A 38 -12.80 -1.78 -7.09
C LEU A 38 -14.10 -1.22 -7.73
N GLN A 39 -14.78 -0.33 -7.01
CA GLN A 39 -16.08 0.23 -7.40
C GLN A 39 -16.16 1.72 -7.02
N ASP A 40 -17.02 2.44 -7.72
CA ASP A 40 -17.41 3.80 -7.37
C ASP A 40 -18.58 3.76 -6.38
N ASP A 41 -18.26 3.50 -5.12
CA ASP A 41 -19.21 3.40 -4.02
C ASP A 41 -19.17 4.63 -3.07
N ALA A 42 -19.97 4.58 -2.02
CA ALA A 42 -20.05 5.67 -1.03
C ALA A 42 -18.69 5.95 -0.35
N SER A 43 -17.88 4.92 -0.08
CA SER A 43 -16.55 5.06 0.50
C SER A 43 -15.56 5.73 -0.46
N ALA A 44 -15.58 5.32 -1.74
CA ALA A 44 -14.80 5.93 -2.80
C ALA A 44 -15.12 7.43 -2.96
N GLN A 45 -16.40 7.75 -3.02
CA GLN A 45 -16.88 9.13 -3.13
C GLN A 45 -16.55 9.97 -1.88
N GLN A 46 -16.60 9.38 -0.69
CA GLN A 46 -16.20 10.08 0.54
C GLN A 46 -14.70 10.40 0.51
N THR A 47 -13.86 9.44 0.11
CA THR A 47 -12.42 9.66 -0.02
C THR A 47 -12.11 10.76 -1.02
N LEU A 48 -12.78 10.74 -2.18
CA LEU A 48 -12.63 11.78 -3.20
C LEU A 48 -12.97 13.17 -2.65
N ARG A 49 -14.13 13.31 -1.97
CA ARG A 49 -14.52 14.59 -1.35
C ARG A 49 -13.48 15.08 -0.34
N THR A 50 -13.04 14.18 0.56
CA THR A 50 -12.03 14.52 1.58
C THR A 50 -10.72 15.01 0.96
N CYS A 51 -10.25 14.40 -0.14
CA CYS A 51 -9.07 14.87 -0.85
C CYS A 51 -9.31 16.24 -1.52
N LEU A 52 -10.46 16.44 -2.16
CA LEU A 52 -10.80 17.73 -2.79
C LEU A 52 -10.91 18.87 -1.78
N GLU A 53 -11.38 18.61 -0.56
CA GLU A 53 -11.48 19.59 0.53
C GLU A 53 -10.10 20.13 0.96
N THR A 54 -9.00 19.44 0.65
CA THR A 54 -7.63 19.95 0.89
C THR A 54 -7.17 21.00 -0.13
N GLY A 55 -7.94 21.21 -1.21
CA GLY A 55 -7.65 22.17 -2.27
C GLY A 55 -6.76 21.64 -3.40
N VAL A 56 -6.43 20.35 -3.42
CA VAL A 56 -5.68 19.70 -4.52
C VAL A 56 -6.61 19.17 -5.60
N GLN A 57 -6.06 18.79 -6.74
CA GLN A 57 -6.80 18.00 -7.73
C GLN A 57 -6.89 16.55 -7.27
N ALA A 58 -8.08 15.97 -7.34
CA ALA A 58 -8.31 14.58 -7.01
C ALA A 58 -9.24 13.92 -8.05
N HIS A 59 -8.91 12.73 -8.47
CA HIS A 59 -9.66 11.93 -9.42
C HIS A 59 -9.92 10.54 -8.85
N LEU A 60 -11.05 9.94 -9.22
CA LEU A 60 -11.38 8.55 -8.87
C LEU A 60 -11.36 7.71 -10.15
N ILE A 61 -10.67 6.59 -10.10
CA ILE A 61 -10.70 5.54 -11.13
C ILE A 61 -11.07 4.20 -10.50
N THR A 62 -11.60 3.29 -11.28
CA THR A 62 -12.00 1.95 -10.80
C THR A 62 -11.41 0.86 -11.67
N GLY A 63 -11.12 -0.30 -11.05
CA GLY A 63 -10.64 -1.48 -11.75
C GLY A 63 -10.34 -2.65 -10.81
N ASP A 64 -10.51 -3.86 -11.30
CA ASP A 64 -10.16 -5.07 -10.55
C ASP A 64 -8.75 -5.55 -10.95
N LEU A 65 -7.77 -5.22 -10.11
CA LEU A 65 -6.37 -5.63 -10.29
C LEU A 65 -6.13 -7.15 -10.15
N ALA A 66 -7.13 -7.90 -9.68
CA ALA A 66 -7.09 -9.36 -9.56
C ALA A 66 -7.96 -10.07 -10.62
N SER A 67 -8.53 -9.33 -11.56
CA SER A 67 -9.39 -9.90 -12.61
C SER A 67 -8.65 -10.91 -13.47
N ASP A 68 -9.41 -11.75 -14.20
CA ASP A 68 -8.87 -12.74 -15.14
C ASP A 68 -8.45 -12.13 -16.50
N ALA A 69 -8.48 -10.80 -16.63
CA ALA A 69 -7.94 -10.12 -17.80
C ALA A 69 -6.46 -10.46 -18.02
N PRO A 70 -5.97 -10.51 -19.25
CA PRO A 70 -4.55 -10.80 -19.53
C PRO A 70 -3.58 -9.82 -18.83
N ASP A 71 -3.94 -8.56 -18.71
CA ASP A 71 -3.18 -7.53 -17.98
C ASP A 71 -4.13 -6.49 -17.37
N PRO A 72 -4.72 -6.77 -16.18
CA PRO A 72 -5.61 -5.82 -15.51
C PRO A 72 -4.87 -4.56 -15.03
N THR A 73 -3.54 -4.62 -14.90
CA THR A 73 -2.74 -3.47 -14.48
C THR A 73 -2.58 -2.45 -15.59
N ALA A 74 -2.59 -2.88 -16.86
CA ALA A 74 -2.54 -1.98 -18.01
C ALA A 74 -3.79 -1.09 -18.07
N GLU A 75 -4.97 -1.63 -17.76
CA GLU A 75 -6.22 -0.86 -17.75
C GLU A 75 -6.18 0.24 -16.68
N VAL A 76 -5.78 -0.11 -15.45
CA VAL A 76 -5.64 0.84 -14.36
C VAL A 76 -4.59 1.91 -14.67
N TYR A 77 -3.44 1.52 -15.26
CA TYR A 77 -2.41 2.44 -15.72
C TYR A 77 -2.95 3.44 -16.75
N GLN A 78 -3.68 2.97 -17.76
CA GLN A 78 -4.24 3.85 -18.80
C GLN A 78 -5.28 4.82 -18.23
N GLN A 79 -6.18 4.35 -17.38
CA GLN A 79 -7.16 5.21 -16.69
C GLN A 79 -6.46 6.27 -15.84
N ALA A 80 -5.41 5.87 -15.10
CA ALA A 80 -4.66 6.78 -14.24
C ALA A 80 -3.99 7.92 -15.04
N LEU A 81 -3.32 7.60 -16.14
CA LEU A 81 -2.71 8.62 -17.01
C LEU A 81 -3.75 9.46 -17.76
N HIS A 82 -4.94 8.92 -18.05
CA HIS A 82 -6.03 9.71 -18.60
C HIS A 82 -6.57 10.74 -17.57
N ALA A 83 -6.69 10.33 -16.31
CA ALA A 83 -7.13 11.18 -15.21
C ALA A 83 -6.07 12.25 -14.83
N ASN A 84 -4.79 11.85 -14.82
CA ASN A 84 -3.67 12.74 -14.57
C ASN A 84 -2.42 12.26 -15.33
N PRO A 85 -2.04 12.90 -16.44
CA PRO A 85 -0.89 12.50 -17.26
C PRO A 85 0.48 12.76 -16.59
N GLU A 86 0.52 13.53 -15.53
CA GLU A 86 1.75 13.93 -14.84
C GLU A 86 2.08 13.05 -13.62
N ILE A 87 1.46 11.88 -13.48
CA ILE A 87 1.74 10.97 -12.35
C ILE A 87 3.23 10.64 -12.30
N ASP A 88 3.86 11.05 -11.20
CA ASP A 88 5.27 10.82 -10.88
C ASP A 88 5.48 9.93 -9.64
N THR A 89 4.40 9.56 -8.98
CA THR A 89 4.44 8.76 -7.76
C THR A 89 3.36 7.67 -7.78
N LEU A 90 3.77 6.43 -7.52
CA LEU A 90 2.89 5.27 -7.43
C LEU A 90 2.93 4.68 -6.02
N VAL A 91 1.78 4.53 -5.39
CA VAL A 91 1.62 3.76 -4.16
C VAL A 91 0.83 2.50 -4.45
N ASN A 92 1.51 1.37 -4.47
CA ASN A 92 0.90 0.06 -4.53
C ASN A 92 0.41 -0.32 -3.13
N ASN A 93 -0.91 -0.28 -2.92
CA ASN A 93 -1.55 -0.60 -1.64
C ASN A 93 -2.67 -1.65 -1.78
N ALA A 94 -3.33 -1.75 -2.94
CA ALA A 94 -4.40 -2.73 -3.13
C ALA A 94 -3.95 -4.14 -2.70
N GLY A 95 -4.72 -4.78 -1.84
CA GLY A 95 -4.35 -6.09 -1.31
C GLY A 95 -5.51 -6.76 -0.59
N THR A 96 -5.38 -8.04 -0.38
CA THR A 96 -6.33 -8.89 0.35
C THR A 96 -5.59 -9.97 1.12
N TYR A 97 -6.26 -10.56 2.10
CA TYR A 97 -5.90 -11.84 2.69
C TYR A 97 -7.10 -12.80 2.66
N ILE A 98 -6.82 -14.06 2.66
CA ILE A 98 -7.81 -15.14 2.74
C ILE A 98 -7.31 -16.12 3.79
N ASP A 99 -8.02 -16.17 4.92
CA ASP A 99 -7.66 -17.04 6.04
C ASP A 99 -8.09 -18.46 5.75
N VAL A 100 -7.12 -19.33 5.59
CA VAL A 100 -7.34 -20.75 5.31
C VAL A 100 -6.20 -21.55 5.92
N PRO A 101 -6.49 -22.61 6.71
CA PRO A 101 -5.46 -23.55 7.17
C PRO A 101 -4.62 -24.05 6.00
N PHE A 102 -3.31 -24.21 6.20
CA PHE A 102 -2.40 -24.59 5.11
C PHE A 102 -2.84 -25.86 4.36
N LEU A 103 -3.33 -26.85 5.07
CA LEU A 103 -3.77 -28.14 4.49
C LEU A 103 -5.06 -28.00 3.65
N GLU A 104 -5.78 -26.89 3.78
CA GLU A 104 -7.03 -26.61 3.07
C GLU A 104 -6.87 -25.55 1.97
N MET A 105 -5.67 -24.97 1.86
CA MET A 105 -5.37 -23.96 0.85
C MET A 105 -5.41 -24.60 -0.56
N ASP A 106 -6.24 -24.07 -1.42
CA ASP A 106 -6.31 -24.45 -2.81
C ASP A 106 -5.58 -23.44 -3.74
N MET A 107 -5.34 -23.90 -4.97
CA MET A 107 -4.62 -23.10 -5.97
C MET A 107 -5.37 -21.80 -6.31
N ALA A 108 -6.68 -21.81 -6.38
CA ALA A 108 -7.48 -20.65 -6.77
C ALA A 108 -7.40 -19.52 -5.74
N ARG A 109 -7.50 -19.87 -4.44
CA ARG A 109 -7.35 -18.90 -3.34
C ARG A 109 -5.92 -18.37 -3.26
N PHE A 110 -4.92 -19.24 -3.39
CA PHE A 110 -3.52 -18.85 -3.41
C PHE A 110 -3.24 -17.89 -4.57
N GLU A 111 -3.66 -18.26 -5.78
CA GLU A 111 -3.44 -17.44 -6.98
C GLU A 111 -4.17 -16.09 -6.89
N LYS A 112 -5.39 -16.03 -6.38
CA LYS A 112 -6.11 -14.77 -6.16
C LYS A 112 -5.33 -13.83 -5.25
N THR A 113 -4.76 -14.36 -4.16
CA THR A 113 -3.91 -13.57 -3.25
C THR A 113 -2.65 -13.08 -3.97
N MET A 114 -1.97 -13.94 -4.73
CA MET A 114 -0.77 -13.57 -5.45
C MET A 114 -1.05 -12.57 -6.59
N ARG A 115 -2.14 -12.70 -7.30
CA ARG A 115 -2.56 -11.75 -8.35
C ARG A 115 -2.73 -10.34 -7.79
N LEU A 116 -3.50 -10.20 -6.70
CA LEU A 116 -3.76 -8.88 -6.14
C LEU A 116 -2.55 -8.32 -5.38
N ASN A 117 -1.87 -9.14 -4.57
CA ASN A 117 -0.83 -8.64 -3.67
C ASN A 117 0.55 -8.53 -4.34
N VAL A 118 0.84 -9.34 -5.37
CA VAL A 118 2.19 -9.45 -5.95
C VAL A 118 2.20 -9.05 -7.42
N TYR A 119 1.38 -9.69 -8.28
CA TYR A 119 1.42 -9.42 -9.71
C TYR A 119 0.99 -7.98 -10.02
N SER A 120 -0.06 -7.50 -9.35
CA SER A 120 -0.52 -6.12 -9.52
C SER A 120 0.59 -5.11 -9.22
N TYR A 121 1.33 -5.28 -8.12
CA TYR A 121 2.42 -4.40 -7.72
C TYR A 121 3.56 -4.42 -8.75
N PHE A 122 3.93 -5.64 -9.19
CA PHE A 122 5.03 -5.81 -10.14
C PHE A 122 4.71 -5.16 -11.49
N PHE A 123 3.58 -5.51 -12.09
CA PHE A 123 3.26 -5.08 -13.45
C PHE A 123 2.81 -3.62 -13.49
N LEU A 124 2.05 -3.12 -12.51
CA LEU A 124 1.71 -1.71 -12.46
C LEU A 124 2.97 -0.83 -12.27
N THR A 125 3.90 -1.25 -11.40
CA THR A 125 5.20 -0.58 -11.27
C THR A 125 5.97 -0.61 -12.60
N GLN A 126 5.95 -1.73 -13.33
CA GLN A 126 6.63 -1.84 -14.62
C GLN A 126 6.03 -0.89 -15.67
N HIS A 127 4.68 -0.76 -15.74
CA HIS A 127 4.04 0.19 -16.66
C HIS A 127 4.47 1.63 -16.37
N PHE A 128 4.37 2.07 -15.11
CA PHE A 128 4.81 3.41 -14.72
C PHE A 128 6.31 3.62 -14.93
N ALA A 129 7.15 2.65 -14.58
CA ALA A 129 8.59 2.77 -14.78
C ALA A 129 8.96 2.92 -16.26
N LYS A 130 8.34 2.16 -17.16
CA LYS A 130 8.53 2.33 -18.62
C LYS A 130 8.14 3.74 -19.08
N HIS A 131 7.01 4.24 -18.59
CA HIS A 131 6.54 5.59 -18.90
C HIS A 131 7.52 6.65 -18.38
N TRP A 132 7.95 6.55 -17.12
CA TRP A 132 8.86 7.51 -16.51
C TRP A 132 10.23 7.53 -17.19
N VAL A 133 10.80 6.36 -17.49
CA VAL A 133 12.08 6.27 -18.22
C VAL A 133 11.97 6.89 -19.61
N ALA A 134 10.89 6.64 -20.34
CA ALA A 134 10.68 7.20 -21.67
C ALA A 134 10.48 8.73 -21.70
N ASN A 135 10.11 9.33 -20.56
CA ASN A 135 9.82 10.77 -20.44
C ASN A 135 10.77 11.49 -19.44
N ASP A 136 11.88 10.87 -19.04
CA ASP A 136 12.88 11.42 -18.10
C ASP A 136 12.27 11.88 -16.75
N ILE A 137 11.25 11.14 -16.26
CA ILE A 137 10.59 11.43 -14.98
C ILE A 137 11.31 10.69 -13.85
N ALA A 138 11.78 11.42 -12.83
CA ALA A 138 12.33 10.86 -11.59
C ALA A 138 11.21 10.31 -10.70
N GLY A 139 10.74 9.12 -11.03
CA GLY A 139 9.58 8.48 -10.42
C GLY A 139 9.79 8.03 -8.97
N ARG A 140 8.70 7.79 -8.25
CA ARG A 140 8.71 7.29 -6.87
C ARG A 140 7.68 6.18 -6.70
N VAL A 141 8.12 5.08 -6.14
CA VAL A 141 7.28 3.92 -5.86
C VAL A 141 7.28 3.65 -4.36
N LEU A 142 6.11 3.52 -3.79
CA LEU A 142 5.88 3.00 -2.45
C LEU A 142 5.07 1.71 -2.54
N MET A 143 5.56 0.63 -1.93
CA MET A 143 4.87 -0.66 -1.86
C MET A 143 4.41 -0.92 -0.43
N ILE A 144 3.12 -1.19 -0.22
CA ILE A 144 2.60 -1.49 1.11
C ILE A 144 2.78 -2.98 1.40
N GLY A 145 3.76 -3.25 2.26
CA GLY A 145 4.04 -4.58 2.80
C GLY A 145 3.12 -4.94 3.97
N SER A 146 3.69 -5.63 4.94
CA SER A 146 3.11 -5.96 6.24
C SER A 146 4.23 -6.44 7.16
N ILE A 147 4.03 -6.43 8.49
CA ILE A 147 4.87 -7.21 9.41
C ILE A 147 4.90 -8.69 9.00
N ASN A 148 3.83 -9.19 8.38
CA ASN A 148 3.73 -10.57 7.87
C ASN A 148 4.66 -10.86 6.67
N GLY A 149 5.42 -9.90 6.19
CA GLY A 149 6.58 -10.17 5.33
C GLY A 149 7.76 -10.79 6.08
N ARG A 150 7.75 -10.75 7.43
CA ARG A 150 8.81 -11.26 8.34
C ARG A 150 8.28 -12.16 9.43
N LEU A 151 7.04 -11.97 9.86
CA LEU A 151 6.35 -12.79 10.85
C LEU A 151 5.33 -13.67 10.12
N ALA A 152 4.92 -14.76 10.75
CA ALA A 152 3.97 -15.68 10.15
C ALA A 152 2.80 -15.96 11.10
N GLU A 153 1.63 -16.16 10.51
CA GLU A 153 0.42 -16.60 11.17
C GLU A 153 -0.07 -17.92 10.54
N ASP A 154 -0.61 -18.82 11.33
CA ASP A 154 -0.90 -20.19 10.94
C ASP A 154 -1.94 -20.33 9.82
N VAL A 155 -2.88 -19.38 9.71
CA VAL A 155 -3.93 -19.36 8.68
C VAL A 155 -3.65 -18.38 7.52
N HIS A 156 -2.56 -17.61 7.60
CA HIS A 156 -2.21 -16.56 6.64
C HIS A 156 -1.17 -16.97 5.59
N THR A 157 -0.92 -18.25 5.37
CA THR A 157 0.25 -18.73 4.58
C THR A 157 0.36 -18.12 3.18
N ALA A 158 -0.73 -17.93 2.46
CA ALA A 158 -0.71 -17.27 1.15
C ALA A 158 -0.42 -15.76 1.27
N TYR A 159 -0.99 -15.11 2.28
CA TYR A 159 -0.76 -13.69 2.56
C TYR A 159 0.69 -13.43 2.97
N ASP A 160 1.21 -14.19 3.93
CA ASP A 160 2.59 -14.09 4.42
C ASP A 160 3.59 -14.28 3.26
N THR A 161 3.36 -15.32 2.43
CA THR A 161 4.14 -15.55 1.21
C THR A 161 4.11 -14.33 0.29
N SER A 162 2.93 -13.75 0.07
CA SER A 162 2.79 -12.56 -0.77
C SER A 162 3.52 -11.34 -0.21
N LYS A 163 3.47 -11.13 1.11
CA LYS A 163 4.12 -9.99 1.77
C LYS A 163 5.64 -10.17 1.90
N GLY A 164 6.12 -11.41 2.04
CA GLY A 164 7.55 -11.73 1.88
C GLY A 164 8.06 -11.45 0.47
N ALA A 165 7.27 -11.76 -0.56
CA ALA A 165 7.58 -11.41 -1.94
C ALA A 165 7.68 -9.89 -2.15
N ILE A 166 6.78 -9.09 -1.55
CA ILE A 166 6.84 -7.62 -1.62
C ILE A 166 8.12 -7.09 -0.94
N GLU A 167 8.54 -7.63 0.20
CA GLU A 167 9.78 -7.18 0.85
C GLU A 167 11.00 -7.36 -0.06
N MET A 168 11.10 -8.49 -0.76
CA MET A 168 12.18 -8.71 -1.72
C MET A 168 11.99 -7.88 -3.00
N MET A 169 10.75 -7.70 -3.48
CA MET A 169 10.42 -6.87 -4.64
C MET A 169 10.87 -5.42 -4.45
N VAL A 170 10.65 -4.83 -3.28
CA VAL A 170 11.14 -3.48 -2.94
C VAL A 170 12.64 -3.37 -3.17
N LYS A 171 13.43 -4.35 -2.72
CA LYS A 171 14.89 -4.35 -2.86
C LYS A 171 15.32 -4.53 -4.31
N SER A 172 14.77 -5.54 -4.99
CA SER A 172 15.17 -5.88 -6.35
C SER A 172 14.77 -4.82 -7.38
N VAL A 173 13.55 -4.28 -7.27
CA VAL A 173 13.07 -3.23 -8.17
C VAL A 173 13.79 -1.90 -7.89
N ALA A 174 14.12 -1.60 -6.62
CA ALA A 174 14.93 -0.44 -6.27
C ALA A 174 16.30 -0.46 -6.97
N VAL A 175 17.00 -1.60 -6.93
CA VAL A 175 18.30 -1.75 -7.60
C VAL A 175 18.17 -1.61 -9.12
N SER A 176 17.13 -2.19 -9.71
CA SER A 176 16.89 -2.14 -11.16
C SER A 176 16.55 -0.74 -11.67
N LEU A 177 15.83 0.07 -10.87
CA LEU A 177 15.33 1.37 -11.29
C LEU A 177 16.17 2.57 -10.81
N ALA A 178 17.08 2.38 -9.86
CA ALA A 178 17.95 3.43 -9.35
C ALA A 178 18.78 4.15 -10.45
N PRO A 179 19.33 3.45 -11.49
CA PRO A 179 20.03 4.13 -12.58
C PRO A 179 19.16 5.13 -13.37
N HIS A 180 17.83 4.97 -13.30
CA HIS A 180 16.85 5.85 -13.93
C HIS A 180 16.31 6.93 -12.98
N GLN A 181 16.95 7.13 -11.82
CA GLN A 181 16.54 8.07 -10.77
C GLN A 181 15.14 7.78 -10.19
N ILE A 182 14.64 6.56 -10.35
CA ILE A 182 13.38 6.10 -9.77
C ILE A 182 13.68 5.44 -8.42
N ARG A 183 13.06 5.96 -7.35
CA ARG A 183 13.20 5.41 -6.00
C ARG A 183 12.07 4.44 -5.69
N VAL A 184 12.40 3.32 -5.10
CA VAL A 184 11.42 2.33 -4.64
C VAL A 184 11.64 2.05 -3.17
N ASN A 185 10.59 2.20 -2.36
CA ASN A 185 10.61 1.88 -0.94
C ASN A 185 9.34 1.12 -0.56
N GLY A 186 9.33 0.53 0.61
CA GLY A 186 8.20 -0.13 1.20
C GLY A 186 7.81 0.46 2.55
N LEU A 187 6.55 0.31 2.91
CA LEU A 187 6.02 0.59 4.23
C LEU A 187 5.31 -0.68 4.69
N ALA A 188 5.67 -1.20 5.85
CA ALA A 188 5.11 -2.42 6.43
C ALA A 188 4.29 -2.07 7.68
N PRO A 189 2.95 -2.01 7.55
CA PRO A 189 2.05 -1.83 8.68
C PRO A 189 2.12 -3.00 9.65
N GLY A 190 1.97 -2.71 10.95
CA GLY A 190 1.52 -3.66 11.95
C GLY A 190 0.00 -3.85 11.90
N LEU A 191 -0.58 -4.26 13.02
CA LEU A 191 -2.02 -4.37 13.12
C LEU A 191 -2.64 -3.00 13.43
N PHE A 192 -3.55 -2.56 12.56
CA PHE A 192 -4.31 -1.33 12.70
C PHE A 192 -5.81 -1.60 12.65
N TYR A 193 -6.58 -0.75 13.31
CA TYR A 193 -8.03 -0.79 13.19
C TYR A 193 -8.45 -0.23 11.82
N THR A 194 -9.00 -1.09 10.99
CA THR A 194 -9.46 -0.79 9.62
C THR A 194 -10.73 -1.56 9.34
N PRO A 195 -11.51 -1.26 8.29
CA PRO A 195 -12.66 -2.09 7.91
C PRO A 195 -12.31 -3.57 7.69
N LEU A 196 -11.07 -3.87 7.31
CA LEU A 196 -10.60 -5.24 7.08
C LEU A 196 -10.34 -6.00 8.39
N THR A 197 -9.81 -5.34 9.41
CA THR A 197 -9.42 -5.94 10.70
C THR A 197 -10.47 -5.76 11.79
N ALA A 198 -11.43 -4.84 11.62
CA ALA A 198 -12.47 -4.55 12.58
C ALA A 198 -13.25 -5.80 13.05
N PRO A 199 -13.61 -6.77 12.18
CA PRO A 199 -14.35 -7.95 12.64
C PRO A 199 -13.65 -8.76 13.73
N ALA A 200 -12.30 -8.76 13.75
CA ALA A 200 -11.52 -9.40 14.80
C ALA A 200 -11.26 -8.45 15.98
N LEU A 201 -10.98 -7.17 15.71
CA LEU A 201 -10.62 -6.18 16.74
C LEU A 201 -11.81 -5.64 17.51
N ASP A 202 -13.04 -5.86 17.06
CA ASP A 202 -14.27 -5.56 17.81
C ASP A 202 -14.49 -6.54 18.98
N ASP A 203 -13.77 -7.67 19.00
CA ASP A 203 -13.69 -8.52 20.18
C ASP A 203 -12.75 -7.89 21.23
N PRO A 204 -13.26 -7.50 22.43
CA PRO A 204 -12.46 -6.84 23.46
C PRO A 204 -11.30 -7.71 23.98
N GLU A 205 -11.45 -9.03 24.03
CA GLU A 205 -10.41 -9.94 24.50
C GLU A 205 -9.26 -10.00 23.48
N PHE A 206 -9.60 -10.08 22.19
CA PHE A 206 -8.60 -10.05 21.11
C PHE A 206 -7.92 -8.69 21.04
N MET A 207 -8.65 -7.59 21.14
CA MET A 207 -8.07 -6.24 21.19
C MET A 207 -7.07 -6.09 22.35
N GLN A 208 -7.45 -6.53 23.56
CA GLN A 208 -6.57 -6.48 24.71
C GLN A 208 -5.32 -7.35 24.53
N TRP A 209 -5.48 -8.52 23.92
CA TRP A 209 -4.38 -9.41 23.60
C TRP A 209 -3.40 -8.73 22.62
N MET A 210 -3.91 -8.10 21.58
CA MET A 210 -3.11 -7.38 20.58
C MET A 210 -2.39 -6.17 21.19
N GLN A 211 -3.04 -5.41 22.07
CA GLN A 211 -2.41 -4.33 22.81
C GLN A 211 -1.27 -4.81 23.69
N LYS A 212 -1.45 -5.94 24.40
CA LYS A 212 -0.39 -6.58 25.20
C LYS A 212 0.80 -7.02 24.33
N HIS A 213 0.55 -7.46 23.07
CA HIS A 213 1.58 -7.94 22.15
C HIS A 213 2.17 -6.85 21.24
N THR A 214 1.77 -5.59 21.43
CA THR A 214 2.37 -4.43 20.79
C THR A 214 3.16 -3.65 21.84
N PRO A 215 4.49 -3.51 21.72
CA PRO A 215 5.34 -2.91 22.77
C PRO A 215 4.90 -1.52 23.25
N ASN A 216 4.36 -0.68 22.36
CA ASN A 216 3.80 0.62 22.74
C ASN A 216 2.37 0.54 23.31
N GLY A 217 1.77 -0.65 23.42
CA GLY A 217 0.43 -0.87 23.97
C GLY A 217 -0.73 -0.38 23.12
N GLN A 218 -0.51 -0.04 21.86
CA GLN A 218 -1.54 0.60 21.04
C GLN A 218 -1.85 -0.21 19.76
N VAL A 219 -3.14 -0.27 19.41
CA VAL A 219 -3.64 -0.69 18.10
C VAL A 219 -4.37 0.53 17.52
N PRO A 220 -3.66 1.42 16.83
CA PRO A 220 -4.23 2.67 16.31
C PRO A 220 -5.04 2.44 15.03
N GLY A 221 -5.69 3.49 14.53
CA GLY A 221 -6.24 3.52 13.18
C GLY A 221 -5.16 3.60 12.10
N ALA A 222 -5.59 3.48 10.85
CA ALA A 222 -4.68 3.46 9.69
C ALA A 222 -3.98 4.81 9.42
N GLU A 223 -4.45 5.91 10.00
CA GLU A 223 -3.92 7.27 9.83
C GLU A 223 -2.44 7.39 10.19
N VAL A 224 -1.94 6.54 11.10
CA VAL A 224 -0.52 6.53 11.50
C VAL A 224 0.43 6.15 10.36
N CYS A 225 -0.09 5.53 9.29
CA CYS A 225 0.70 5.24 8.08
C CYS A 225 0.91 6.46 7.19
N GLY A 226 0.04 7.46 7.27
CA GLY A 226 0.00 8.59 6.35
C GLY A 226 1.30 9.37 6.30
N GLU A 227 1.78 9.87 7.45
CA GLU A 227 3.01 10.68 7.54
C GLU A 227 4.25 9.88 7.11
N SER A 228 4.31 8.59 7.46
CA SER A 228 5.41 7.71 7.05
C SER A 228 5.42 7.50 5.53
N ALA A 229 4.26 7.35 4.91
CA ALA A 229 4.13 7.24 3.46
C ALA A 229 4.52 8.55 2.76
N VAL A 230 4.05 9.70 3.27
CA VAL A 230 4.43 11.03 2.78
C VAL A 230 5.95 11.23 2.86
N TYR A 231 6.59 10.88 3.99
CA TYR A 231 8.05 10.94 4.12
C TYR A 231 8.76 10.13 3.02
N LEU A 232 8.39 8.85 2.83
CA LEU A 232 9.09 7.95 1.91
C LEU A 232 9.02 8.40 0.45
N VAL A 233 7.95 9.08 0.05
CA VAL A 233 7.81 9.62 -1.31
C VAL A 233 8.26 11.07 -1.45
N SER A 234 8.57 11.78 -0.35
CA SER A 234 9.04 13.17 -0.36
C SER A 234 10.52 13.31 -0.70
N ASP A 235 10.98 14.55 -0.89
CA ASP A 235 12.39 14.88 -1.07
C ASP A 235 13.22 14.72 0.22
N ALA A 236 12.57 14.68 1.39
CA ALA A 236 13.23 14.35 2.64
C ALA A 236 13.85 12.95 2.64
N ALA A 237 13.26 12.02 1.85
CA ALA A 237 13.74 10.66 1.66
C ALA A 237 14.59 10.48 0.37
N LYS A 238 15.18 11.54 -0.19
CA LYS A 238 15.88 11.50 -1.49
C LYS A 238 17.01 10.46 -1.60
N HIS A 239 17.57 10.03 -0.48
CA HIS A 239 18.63 9.01 -0.43
C HIS A 239 18.15 7.69 0.21
N VAL A 240 16.85 7.54 0.45
CA VAL A 240 16.23 6.28 0.91
C VAL A 240 15.71 5.53 -0.31
N CYS A 241 16.29 4.34 -0.56
CA CYS A 241 15.94 3.50 -1.70
C CYS A 241 16.12 2.02 -1.32
N GLY A 242 15.15 1.18 -1.62
CA GLY A 242 15.18 -0.25 -1.29
C GLY A 242 14.89 -0.57 0.19
N HIS A 243 14.36 0.38 0.95
CA HIS A 243 14.07 0.22 2.39
C HIS A 243 12.61 -0.17 2.62
N MET A 244 12.40 -1.11 3.57
CA MET A 244 11.08 -1.43 4.12
C MET A 244 10.97 -0.82 5.50
N LEU A 245 10.16 0.24 5.64
CA LEU A 245 9.93 0.93 6.92
C LEU A 245 8.80 0.22 7.68
N MET A 246 9.11 -0.28 8.87
CA MET A 246 8.12 -0.88 9.76
C MET A 246 7.35 0.23 10.48
N VAL A 247 6.02 0.14 10.49
CA VAL A 247 5.12 1.03 11.24
C VAL A 247 4.19 0.12 12.06
N ASP A 248 4.68 -0.37 13.19
CA ASP A 248 4.09 -1.51 13.91
C ASP A 248 4.13 -1.41 15.44
N GLY A 249 4.46 -0.23 15.98
CA GLY A 249 4.57 -0.04 17.42
C GLY A 249 5.67 -0.86 18.10
N GLY A 250 6.58 -1.46 17.31
CA GLY A 250 7.68 -2.32 17.78
C GLY A 250 7.34 -3.81 17.79
N MET A 251 6.18 -4.21 17.30
CA MET A 251 5.72 -5.61 17.31
C MET A 251 6.73 -6.57 16.64
N SER A 252 7.29 -6.21 15.49
CA SER A 252 8.20 -7.05 14.71
C SER A 252 9.62 -7.19 15.29
N VAL A 253 9.98 -6.40 16.32
CA VAL A 253 11.32 -6.42 16.93
C VAL A 253 11.31 -6.92 18.37
N TRP A 254 10.15 -7.22 18.91
CA TRP A 254 9.98 -7.67 20.28
C TRP A 254 9.89 -9.19 20.37
N GLN A 255 10.60 -9.77 21.33
CA GLN A 255 10.66 -11.22 21.47
C GLN A 255 9.33 -11.80 21.96
N GLN A 256 8.87 -11.41 23.12
CA GLN A 256 7.59 -11.83 23.71
C GLN A 256 7.25 -10.91 24.88
N PRO A 257 5.97 -10.62 25.17
CA PRO A 257 5.60 -10.00 26.43
C PRO A 257 5.79 -10.96 27.58
N ASP A 258 6.05 -10.42 28.77
CA ASP A 258 6.04 -11.22 29.98
C ASP A 258 4.65 -11.85 30.21
N PRO A 259 4.58 -13.05 30.82
CA PRO A 259 3.35 -13.78 31.05
C PRO A 259 2.28 -12.96 31.82
#